data_e842988f05a5123ff3a35652c97b187e
#
_entry.id   e842988f05a5123ff3a35652c97b187e
#
_cell.length_a   1.000
_cell.length_b   1.000
_cell.length_c   1.000
_cell.angle_alpha   90.00
_cell.angle_beta   90.00
_cell.angle_gamma   90.00
#
_symmetry.space_group_name_H-M   'P 1'
#
loop_
_entity.id
_entity.type
_entity.pdbx_description
1 polymer ?
#
loop_
_entity_poly.entity_id
_entity_poly.type
_entity_poly.pdbx_seq_one_letter_code
_entity_poly.pdbx_strand_id
1 'polypeptide(L)'
;IGQAVTDVYDEAIKQLGPGYANAEGTAQAIQETQQEVQDTSAMGRIKHGLQALIGTITGSMIPMIGLLAASGMLKGILLGLTKWGGLSTTNPTYEIINAMGDATFYFLPILVGFTAAQKLGSDPVIVGIIGAFLIYPSIAQIATAGKVSGTLLGMSINANFFGLPVHIANYTYSIFPMIFAAWMAAKLEPWIKSWMPLVLRMIFSPLVEIFLVGMTVVLVVGPLLTVASGALTSGIQALLNLTPMISGAIIAGLYQVLVIFGLHWAVIPIIAAQLSSAHPESILNGIVSISMIAQGAGALAVWVKTKHNPALKGLSLSAFISACCGITEPAMYGVNLKYGRVFIFASIGAAIGGLVNGLLGVNMFGFTGSFIGFFSFDAPAWANSPNNLMNFWIASIVTLVAAFLLVYFFGYKDADANQAKTAPKKKRLGKTVE
;
A
#
# COMPACT_ATOMS: atom_id res chain seq x y z
N ILE A 1 -3.68 -20.15 31.28
CA ILE A 1 -5.07 -19.91 30.81
C ILE A 1 -5.06 -19.58 29.31
N GLY A 2 -4.02 -18.91 28.75
CA GLY A 2 -3.98 -18.47 27.36
C GLY A 2 -3.93 -19.60 26.30
N GLN A 3 -3.06 -20.60 26.46
CA GLN A 3 -2.88 -21.65 25.43
C GLN A 3 -4.11 -22.58 25.31
N ALA A 4 -4.71 -22.96 26.43
CA ALA A 4 -5.90 -23.82 26.40
C ALA A 4 -7.12 -23.16 25.72
N VAL A 5 -7.22 -21.83 25.77
CA VAL A 5 -8.28 -21.08 25.07
C VAL A 5 -8.04 -21.06 23.56
N THR A 6 -6.79 -20.94 23.13
CA THR A 6 -6.43 -20.97 21.70
C THR A 6 -6.68 -22.35 21.11
N ASP A 7 -6.31 -23.43 21.83
CA ASP A 7 -6.52 -24.80 21.37
C ASP A 7 -8.01 -25.14 21.27
N VAL A 8 -8.83 -24.68 22.22
CA VAL A 8 -10.29 -24.84 22.19
C VAL A 8 -10.90 -24.01 21.06
N TYR A 9 -10.42 -22.82 20.83
CA TYR A 9 -10.88 -21.97 19.74
C TYR A 9 -10.56 -22.59 18.37
N ASP A 10 -9.33 -23.07 18.16
CA ASP A 10 -8.90 -23.71 16.91
C ASP A 10 -9.67 -25.02 16.65
N GLU A 11 -9.93 -25.80 17.68
CA GLU A 11 -10.76 -27.02 17.56
C GLU A 11 -12.23 -26.69 17.28
N ALA A 12 -12.78 -25.65 17.91
CA ALA A 12 -14.13 -25.17 17.63
C ALA A 12 -14.27 -24.66 16.17
N ILE A 13 -13.27 -23.96 15.65
CA ILE A 13 -13.24 -23.52 14.25
C ILE A 13 -13.17 -24.71 13.29
N LYS A 14 -12.39 -25.76 13.60
CA LYS A 14 -12.37 -27.00 12.81
C LYS A 14 -13.74 -27.69 12.75
N GLN A 15 -14.46 -27.69 13.84
CA GLN A 15 -15.78 -28.36 13.95
C GLN A 15 -16.91 -27.52 13.34
N LEU A 16 -16.88 -26.21 13.51
CA LEU A 16 -17.89 -25.27 13.01
C LEU A 16 -17.69 -24.87 11.54
N GLY A 17 -16.49 -25.06 11.02
CA GLY A 17 -16.09 -24.70 9.65
C GLY A 17 -15.66 -23.24 9.51
N PRO A 18 -14.94 -22.91 8.44
CA PRO A 18 -14.28 -21.60 8.23
C PRO A 18 -15.24 -20.40 8.11
N GLY A 19 -16.55 -20.62 8.04
CA GLY A 19 -17.56 -19.55 7.98
C GLY A 19 -17.81 -18.83 9.30
N TYR A 20 -17.29 -19.34 10.43
CA TYR A 20 -17.47 -18.76 11.76
C TYR A 20 -16.26 -17.97 12.27
N ALA A 21 -15.11 -18.08 11.60
CA ALA A 21 -13.99 -17.17 11.83
C ALA A 21 -14.25 -15.90 11.01
N ASN A 22 -14.63 -14.82 11.66
CA ASN A 22 -14.91 -13.48 11.13
C ASN A 22 -14.04 -13.06 9.90
N ALA A 23 -14.26 -13.62 8.74
CA ALA A 23 -13.62 -13.22 7.51
C ALA A 23 -14.35 -13.74 6.27
N GLU A 24 -15.56 -13.24 5.99
CA GLU A 24 -16.28 -13.54 4.73
C GLU A 24 -15.49 -13.16 3.44
N GLY A 25 -14.39 -12.42 3.57
CA GLY A 25 -13.52 -12.09 2.44
C GLY A 25 -12.31 -12.99 2.25
N THR A 26 -11.83 -13.65 3.31
CA THR A 26 -10.54 -14.37 3.28
C THR A 26 -10.69 -15.81 2.78
N ALA A 27 -11.79 -16.48 3.08
CA ALA A 27 -12.04 -17.85 2.66
C ALA A 27 -12.26 -17.96 1.13
N GLN A 28 -12.82 -16.94 0.49
CA GLN A 28 -13.03 -16.93 -0.96
C GLN A 28 -11.72 -16.74 -1.73
N ALA A 29 -10.81 -15.88 -1.26
CA ALA A 29 -9.50 -15.69 -1.89
C ALA A 29 -8.62 -16.94 -1.80
N ILE A 30 -8.75 -17.73 -0.72
CA ILE A 30 -7.99 -18.98 -0.55
C ILE A 30 -8.56 -20.09 -1.46
N GLN A 31 -9.87 -20.16 -1.67
CA GLN A 31 -10.48 -21.18 -2.56
C GLN A 31 -10.23 -20.90 -4.04
N GLU A 32 -10.22 -19.64 -4.47
CA GLU A 32 -9.85 -19.28 -5.85
C GLU A 32 -8.39 -19.61 -6.16
N THR A 33 -7.50 -19.46 -5.18
CA THR A 33 -6.07 -19.80 -5.31
C THR A 33 -5.85 -21.33 -5.38
N GLN A 34 -6.72 -22.13 -4.78
CA GLN A 34 -6.61 -23.62 -4.79
C GLN A 34 -7.15 -24.26 -6.08
N GLN A 35 -8.02 -23.61 -6.83
CA GLN A 35 -8.58 -24.18 -8.08
C GLN A 35 -7.73 -23.91 -9.34
N GLU A 36 -6.78 -22.95 -9.30
CA GLU A 36 -5.90 -22.64 -10.45
C GLU A 36 -4.59 -23.46 -10.50
N VAL A 37 -4.38 -24.43 -9.61
CA VAL A 37 -3.10 -25.18 -9.43
C VAL A 37 -2.80 -26.23 -10.52
N GLN A 38 -3.34 -26.16 -11.71
CA GLN A 38 -3.03 -27.16 -12.74
C GLN A 38 -2.06 -26.70 -13.85
N ASP A 39 -1.60 -25.45 -13.85
CA ASP A 39 -0.63 -25.01 -14.85
C ASP A 39 0.81 -25.13 -14.30
N THR A 40 1.48 -26.27 -14.65
CA THR A 40 2.87 -26.56 -14.24
C THR A 40 3.91 -25.85 -15.09
N SER A 41 3.51 -25.00 -16.04
CA SER A 41 4.43 -24.24 -16.88
C SER A 41 5.24 -23.22 -16.04
N ALA A 42 6.42 -22.83 -16.50
CA ALA A 42 7.24 -21.79 -15.84
C ALA A 42 6.46 -20.46 -15.72
N MET A 43 5.66 -20.13 -16.74
CA MET A 43 4.81 -18.94 -16.75
C MET A 43 3.66 -19.07 -15.74
N GLY A 44 3.05 -20.26 -15.60
CA GLY A 44 2.04 -20.55 -14.58
C GLY A 44 2.57 -20.36 -13.17
N ARG A 45 3.79 -20.86 -12.87
CA ARG A 45 4.45 -20.68 -11.57
C ARG A 45 4.74 -19.22 -11.24
N ILE A 46 5.17 -18.42 -12.22
CA ILE A 46 5.39 -16.97 -12.03
C ILE A 46 4.06 -16.27 -11.77
N LYS A 47 3.01 -16.57 -12.54
CA LYS A 47 1.66 -16.00 -12.35
C LYS A 47 1.12 -16.33 -10.95
N HIS A 48 1.24 -17.59 -10.51
CA HIS A 48 0.83 -18.01 -9.17
C HIS A 48 1.63 -17.31 -8.06
N GLY A 49 2.95 -17.19 -8.21
CA GLY A 49 3.79 -16.47 -7.27
C GLY A 49 3.38 -15.00 -7.14
N LEU A 50 3.10 -14.34 -8.26
CA LEU A 50 2.65 -12.95 -8.28
C LEU A 50 1.26 -12.79 -7.65
N GLN A 51 0.31 -13.68 -7.95
CA GLN A 51 -1.02 -13.68 -7.34
C GLN A 51 -0.96 -13.94 -5.83
N ALA A 52 -0.15 -14.89 -5.39
CA ALA A 52 0.07 -15.16 -3.97
C ALA A 52 0.68 -13.94 -3.26
N LEU A 53 1.65 -13.27 -3.88
CA LEU A 53 2.25 -12.03 -3.35
C LEU A 53 1.21 -10.92 -3.22
N ILE A 54 0.46 -10.64 -4.30
CA ILE A 54 -0.63 -9.63 -4.29
C ILE A 54 -1.68 -9.98 -3.24
N GLY A 55 -2.09 -11.26 -3.15
CA GLY A 55 -3.04 -11.73 -2.15
C GLY A 55 -2.53 -11.57 -0.71
N THR A 56 -1.24 -11.76 -0.48
CA THR A 56 -0.60 -11.53 0.82
C THR A 56 -0.56 -10.05 1.16
N ILE A 57 -0.13 -9.19 0.23
CA ILE A 57 -0.11 -7.73 0.39
C ILE A 57 -1.52 -7.24 0.72
N THR A 58 -2.50 -7.57 -0.12
CA THR A 58 -3.90 -7.16 0.06
C THR A 58 -4.46 -7.64 1.39
N GLY A 59 -4.28 -8.92 1.73
CA GLY A 59 -4.77 -9.51 2.98
C GLY A 59 -4.14 -8.90 4.23
N SER A 60 -2.89 -8.48 4.15
CA SER A 60 -2.20 -7.81 5.25
C SER A 60 -2.61 -6.33 5.39
N MET A 61 -3.03 -5.70 4.31
CA MET A 61 -3.43 -4.28 4.29
C MET A 61 -4.89 -4.07 4.70
N ILE A 62 -5.79 -5.02 4.39
CA ILE A 62 -7.23 -4.89 4.68
C ILE A 62 -7.53 -4.45 6.11
N PRO A 63 -6.93 -5.03 7.18
CA PRO A 63 -7.23 -4.61 8.55
C PRO A 63 -6.86 -3.16 8.85
N MET A 64 -5.96 -2.57 8.06
CA MET A 64 -5.40 -1.24 8.29
C MET A 64 -6.06 -0.16 7.44
N ILE A 65 -6.90 -0.52 6.47
CA ILE A 65 -7.53 0.43 5.54
C ILE A 65 -8.26 1.55 6.29
N GLY A 66 -9.03 1.21 7.33
CA GLY A 66 -9.75 2.19 8.14
C GLY A 66 -8.83 3.16 8.90
N LEU A 67 -7.71 2.65 9.43
CA LEU A 67 -6.72 3.48 10.14
C LEU A 67 -5.99 4.43 9.17
N LEU A 68 -5.59 3.93 8.00
CA LEU A 68 -4.96 4.74 6.96
C LEU A 68 -5.90 5.86 6.48
N ALA A 69 -7.18 5.52 6.27
CA ALA A 69 -8.21 6.49 5.89
C ALA A 69 -8.39 7.58 6.96
N ALA A 70 -8.52 7.19 8.23
CA ALA A 70 -8.67 8.13 9.34
C ALA A 70 -7.45 9.05 9.50
N SER A 71 -6.24 8.48 9.43
CA SER A 71 -4.97 9.23 9.50
C SER A 71 -4.84 10.25 8.36
N GLY A 72 -5.19 9.86 7.14
CA GLY A 72 -5.16 10.77 6.00
C GLY A 72 -6.20 11.87 6.08
N MET A 73 -7.43 11.57 6.54
CA MET A 73 -8.44 12.59 6.79
C MET A 73 -7.97 13.59 7.84
N LEU A 74 -7.34 13.12 8.93
CA LEU A 74 -6.79 14.00 9.96
C LEU A 74 -5.71 14.93 9.40
N LYS A 75 -4.80 14.41 8.56
CA LYS A 75 -3.79 15.23 7.86
C LYS A 75 -4.44 16.24 6.90
N GLY A 76 -5.51 15.86 6.20
CA GLY A 76 -6.27 16.76 5.34
C GLY A 76 -6.94 17.90 6.11
N ILE A 77 -7.58 17.60 7.25
CA ILE A 77 -8.16 18.61 8.15
C ILE A 77 -7.08 19.57 8.67
N LEU A 78 -5.94 19.02 9.10
CA LEU A 78 -4.81 19.80 9.59
C LEU A 78 -4.28 20.76 8.52
N LEU A 79 -4.20 20.32 7.26
CA LEU A 79 -3.83 21.18 6.14
C LEU A 79 -4.84 22.32 5.95
N GLY A 80 -6.15 22.05 6.05
CA GLY A 80 -7.18 23.07 6.01
C GLY A 80 -7.01 24.11 7.14
N LEU A 81 -6.72 23.65 8.35
CA LEU A 81 -6.46 24.53 9.49
C LEU A 81 -5.22 25.41 9.30
N THR A 82 -4.17 24.91 8.67
CA THR A 82 -2.98 25.72 8.38
C THR A 82 -3.21 26.75 7.27
N LYS A 83 -3.97 26.40 6.23
CA LYS A 83 -4.21 27.29 5.08
C LYS A 83 -5.27 28.35 5.36
N TRP A 84 -6.34 28.01 6.04
CA TRP A 84 -7.50 28.88 6.27
C TRP A 84 -7.76 29.23 7.74
N GLY A 85 -7.39 28.34 8.66
CA GLY A 85 -7.60 28.51 10.09
C GLY A 85 -6.49 29.30 10.80
N GLY A 86 -5.44 29.74 10.10
CA GLY A 86 -4.32 30.50 10.67
C GLY A 86 -3.42 29.70 11.63
N LEU A 87 -3.52 28.36 11.66
CA LEU A 87 -2.66 27.52 12.48
C LEU A 87 -1.24 27.47 11.87
N SER A 88 -0.25 28.01 12.58
CA SER A 88 1.14 27.91 12.13
C SER A 88 1.67 26.49 12.23
N THR A 89 2.48 26.07 11.24
CA THR A 89 3.18 24.78 11.26
C THR A 89 4.22 24.66 12.37
N THR A 90 4.63 25.78 12.97
CA THR A 90 5.55 25.83 14.13
C THR A 90 4.81 25.78 15.48
N ASN A 91 3.47 25.72 15.45
CA ASN A 91 2.69 25.64 16.66
C ASN A 91 2.70 24.20 17.22
N PRO A 92 2.95 23.99 18.53
CA PRO A 92 2.90 22.66 19.14
C PRO A 92 1.59 21.89 18.88
N THR A 93 0.46 22.59 18.77
CA THR A 93 -0.83 21.99 18.42
C THR A 93 -0.77 21.35 17.03
N TYR A 94 -0.13 22.02 16.06
CA TYR A 94 0.08 21.46 14.73
C TYR A 94 0.92 20.18 14.80
N GLU A 95 2.05 20.22 15.53
CA GLU A 95 2.96 19.07 15.65
C GLU A 95 2.26 17.86 16.28
N ILE A 96 1.47 18.08 17.34
CA ILE A 96 0.71 16.99 18.00
C ILE A 96 -0.31 16.37 17.04
N ILE A 97 -1.12 17.16 16.36
CA ILE A 97 -2.14 16.66 15.45
C ILE A 97 -1.49 16.01 14.25
N ASN A 98 -0.41 16.59 13.71
CA ASN A 98 0.34 16.00 12.60
C ASN A 98 0.93 14.64 12.97
N ALA A 99 1.50 14.51 14.17
CA ALA A 99 2.01 13.24 14.67
C ALA A 99 0.90 12.18 14.80
N MET A 100 -0.30 12.56 15.29
CA MET A 100 -1.46 11.66 15.33
C MET A 100 -1.84 11.16 13.92
N GLY A 101 -1.88 12.07 12.93
CA GLY A 101 -2.18 11.73 11.54
C GLY A 101 -1.05 10.97 10.84
N ASP A 102 0.19 11.15 11.27
CA ASP A 102 1.35 10.49 10.66
C ASP A 102 1.67 9.12 11.25
N ALA A 103 1.29 8.89 12.50
CA ALA A 103 1.68 7.69 13.24
C ALA A 103 1.35 6.38 12.51
N THR A 104 0.17 6.27 11.91
CA THR A 104 -0.22 5.07 11.15
C THR A 104 0.73 4.82 9.97
N PHE A 105 1.15 5.87 9.27
CA PHE A 105 2.05 5.76 8.13
C PHE A 105 3.48 5.52 8.58
N TYR A 106 3.96 6.25 9.58
CA TYR A 106 5.32 6.12 10.10
C TYR A 106 5.58 4.71 10.67
N PHE A 107 4.63 4.18 11.45
CA PHE A 107 4.70 2.86 12.06
C PHE A 107 4.14 1.73 11.17
N LEU A 108 3.96 1.99 9.88
CA LEU A 108 3.48 1.00 8.93
C LEU A 108 4.26 -0.33 8.99
N PRO A 109 5.60 -0.35 9.12
CA PRO A 109 6.36 -1.59 9.26
C PRO A 109 5.90 -2.47 10.42
N ILE A 110 5.59 -1.87 11.58
CA ILE A 110 5.08 -2.62 12.74
C ILE A 110 3.71 -3.21 12.44
N LEU A 111 2.80 -2.36 11.94
CA LEU A 111 1.41 -2.73 11.67
C LEU A 111 1.31 -3.79 10.58
N VAL A 112 2.02 -3.60 9.47
CA VAL A 112 2.07 -4.58 8.37
C VAL A 112 2.77 -5.86 8.81
N GLY A 113 3.85 -5.76 9.59
CA GLY A 113 4.52 -6.94 10.15
C GLY A 113 3.56 -7.81 10.96
N PHE A 114 2.78 -7.17 11.83
CA PHE A 114 1.78 -7.84 12.65
C PHE A 114 0.68 -8.52 11.80
N THR A 115 0.07 -7.78 10.89
CA THR A 115 -1.03 -8.29 10.05
C THR A 115 -0.57 -9.32 9.01
N ALA A 116 0.63 -9.15 8.44
CA ALA A 116 1.23 -10.12 7.53
C ALA A 116 1.58 -11.42 8.23
N ALA A 117 2.09 -11.36 9.46
CA ALA A 117 2.35 -12.53 10.28
C ALA A 117 1.08 -13.32 10.58
N GLN A 118 -0.01 -12.64 10.97
CA GLN A 118 -1.33 -13.27 11.14
C GLN A 118 -1.80 -13.95 9.85
N LYS A 119 -1.61 -13.29 8.69
CA LYS A 119 -2.01 -13.83 7.39
C LYS A 119 -1.20 -15.05 6.97
N LEU A 120 0.09 -15.07 7.29
CA LEU A 120 1.03 -16.12 6.88
C LEU A 120 1.22 -17.23 7.93
N GLY A 121 0.61 -17.06 9.12
CA GLY A 121 0.64 -18.08 10.18
C GLY A 121 1.94 -18.10 10.99
N SER A 122 2.63 -16.95 11.14
CA SER A 122 3.74 -16.74 12.07
C SER A 122 3.33 -15.91 13.28
N ASP A 123 4.21 -15.78 14.27
CA ASP A 123 3.92 -14.99 15.47
C ASP A 123 3.86 -13.49 15.16
N PRO A 124 2.68 -12.84 15.31
CA PRO A 124 2.52 -11.42 14.99
C PRO A 124 3.34 -10.49 15.87
N VAL A 125 3.58 -10.88 17.13
CA VAL A 125 4.34 -10.06 18.08
C VAL A 125 5.81 -10.05 17.69
N ILE A 126 6.38 -11.20 17.34
CA ILE A 126 7.77 -11.32 16.91
C ILE A 126 8.01 -10.50 15.64
N VAL A 127 7.15 -10.66 14.64
CA VAL A 127 7.30 -9.91 13.38
C VAL A 127 7.05 -8.42 13.59
N GLY A 128 6.10 -8.06 14.46
CA GLY A 128 5.88 -6.66 14.85
C GLY A 128 7.12 -6.03 15.51
N ILE A 129 7.82 -6.77 16.38
CA ILE A 129 9.09 -6.32 17.00
C ILE A 129 10.20 -6.19 15.96
N ILE A 130 10.26 -7.07 14.95
CA ILE A 130 11.19 -6.89 13.83
C ILE A 130 10.90 -5.59 13.09
N GLY A 131 9.62 -5.25 12.86
CA GLY A 131 9.21 -3.96 12.30
C GLY A 131 9.64 -2.78 13.15
N ALA A 132 9.47 -2.87 14.48
CA ALA A 132 9.92 -1.84 15.42
C ALA A 132 11.45 -1.68 15.40
N PHE A 133 12.21 -2.77 15.31
CA PHE A 133 13.66 -2.75 15.16
C PHE A 133 14.09 -1.99 13.90
N LEU A 134 13.44 -2.23 12.76
CA LEU A 134 13.80 -1.60 11.50
C LEU A 134 13.61 -0.08 11.48
N ILE A 135 12.66 0.44 12.27
CA ILE A 135 12.42 1.89 12.42
C ILE A 135 12.95 2.45 13.73
N TYR A 136 13.76 1.65 14.46
CA TYR A 136 14.33 2.12 15.72
C TYR A 136 15.18 3.37 15.47
N PRO A 137 15.12 4.41 16.34
CA PRO A 137 15.73 5.72 16.05
C PRO A 137 17.21 5.66 15.65
N SER A 138 18.02 4.80 16.28
CA SER A 138 19.44 4.66 15.89
C SER A 138 19.62 4.03 14.50
N ILE A 139 18.75 3.10 14.09
CA ILE A 139 18.80 2.49 12.76
C ILE A 139 18.36 3.51 11.71
N ALA A 140 17.27 4.25 11.97
CA ALA A 140 16.81 5.34 11.10
C ALA A 140 17.88 6.44 10.95
N GLN A 141 18.58 6.76 12.03
CA GLN A 141 19.68 7.73 12.00
C GLN A 141 20.87 7.25 11.17
N ILE A 142 21.27 5.98 11.26
CA ILE A 142 22.31 5.40 10.40
C ILE A 142 21.88 5.49 8.93
N ALA A 143 20.62 5.19 8.63
CA ALA A 143 20.09 5.24 7.28
C ALA A 143 20.09 6.64 6.65
N THR A 144 19.84 7.68 7.45
CA THR A 144 19.66 9.07 6.97
C THR A 144 20.91 9.94 7.12
N ALA A 145 21.67 9.77 8.19
CA ALA A 145 22.81 10.62 8.55
C ALA A 145 24.13 9.84 8.71
N GLY A 146 24.15 8.53 8.42
CA GLY A 146 25.34 7.70 8.47
C GLY A 146 26.44 8.21 7.53
N LYS A 147 27.71 8.17 8.00
CA LYS A 147 28.86 8.53 7.15
C LYS A 147 28.98 7.53 6.00
N VAL A 148 28.85 8.03 4.78
CA VAL A 148 29.05 7.24 3.56
C VAL A 148 30.54 6.93 3.41
N SER A 149 30.92 5.66 3.54
CA SER A 149 32.29 5.19 3.38
C SER A 149 32.64 4.78 1.93
N GLY A 150 31.62 4.68 1.07
CA GLY A 150 31.75 4.27 -0.32
C GLY A 150 30.42 3.95 -0.94
N THR A 151 30.44 3.44 -2.17
CA THR A 151 29.24 2.96 -2.87
C THR A 151 29.43 1.54 -3.37
N LEU A 152 28.40 0.71 -3.20
CA LEU A 152 28.36 -0.65 -3.73
C LEU A 152 27.06 -0.82 -4.53
N LEU A 153 27.14 -1.16 -5.81
CA LEU A 153 25.97 -1.30 -6.71
C LEU A 153 25.05 -0.07 -6.73
N GLY A 154 25.63 1.14 -6.63
CA GLY A 154 24.87 2.40 -6.59
C GLY A 154 24.26 2.74 -5.22
N MET A 155 24.44 1.91 -4.20
CA MET A 155 24.00 2.14 -2.83
C MET A 155 25.14 2.73 -1.99
N SER A 156 24.81 3.67 -1.10
CA SER A 156 25.77 4.22 -0.14
C SER A 156 26.06 3.19 0.96
N ILE A 157 27.34 2.90 1.22
CA ILE A 157 27.76 2.13 2.38
C ILE A 157 27.76 3.07 3.58
N ASN A 158 26.79 2.90 4.48
CA ASN A 158 26.56 3.81 5.60
C ASN A 158 26.75 3.15 6.99
N ALA A 159 27.09 1.87 7.02
CA ALA A 159 27.36 1.15 8.25
C ALA A 159 28.44 0.07 8.05
N ASN A 160 28.96 -0.42 9.19
CA ASN A 160 29.87 -1.55 9.26
C ASN A 160 29.31 -2.56 10.26
N PHE A 161 29.10 -3.79 9.82
CA PHE A 161 28.58 -4.86 10.66
C PHE A 161 29.64 -5.99 10.74
N PHE A 162 30.26 -6.16 11.89
CA PHE A 162 31.37 -7.11 12.12
C PHE A 162 32.51 -7.02 11.09
N GLY A 163 32.83 -5.78 10.65
CA GLY A 163 33.86 -5.56 9.63
C GLY A 163 33.37 -5.60 8.19
N LEU A 164 32.13 -6.01 7.96
CA LEU A 164 31.52 -6.02 6.64
C LEU A 164 30.87 -4.66 6.35
N PRO A 165 31.21 -4.01 5.22
CA PRO A 165 30.53 -2.79 4.80
C PRO A 165 29.09 -3.11 4.36
N VAL A 166 28.13 -2.46 4.97
CA VAL A 166 26.70 -2.71 4.71
C VAL A 166 25.96 -1.41 4.38
N HIS A 167 24.87 -1.55 3.62
CA HIS A 167 23.90 -0.52 3.39
C HIS A 167 22.69 -0.73 4.28
N ILE A 168 22.37 0.23 5.13
CA ILE A 168 21.14 0.26 5.93
C ILE A 168 20.17 1.22 5.29
N ALA A 169 19.03 0.71 4.81
CA ALA A 169 17.97 1.48 4.20
C ALA A 169 17.08 2.16 5.27
N ASN A 170 16.37 3.20 4.88
CA ASN A 170 15.30 3.75 5.70
C ASN A 170 14.04 2.90 5.49
N TYR A 171 13.57 2.28 6.56
CA TYR A 171 12.40 1.38 6.54
C TYR A 171 11.10 2.04 7.02
N THR A 172 11.13 3.31 7.46
CA THR A 172 9.90 4.03 7.81
C THR A 172 8.95 4.06 6.60
N TYR A 173 7.66 3.96 6.85
CA TYR A 173 6.62 3.91 5.81
C TYR A 173 6.68 2.69 4.87
N SER A 174 7.58 1.72 5.08
CA SER A 174 7.75 0.61 4.15
C SER A 174 6.85 -0.60 4.49
N ILE A 175 6.42 -1.30 3.45
CA ILE A 175 5.52 -2.47 3.54
C ILE A 175 6.28 -3.76 3.19
N PHE A 176 7.07 -3.72 2.12
CA PHE A 176 7.69 -4.90 1.52
C PHE A 176 8.64 -5.67 2.43
N PRO A 177 9.56 -4.99 3.17
CA PRO A 177 10.46 -5.69 4.08
C PRO A 177 9.70 -6.53 5.10
N MET A 178 8.53 -6.05 5.53
CA MET A 178 7.73 -6.70 6.55
C MET A 178 6.93 -7.88 6.05
N ILE A 179 6.46 -7.85 4.80
CA ILE A 179 5.83 -9.02 4.16
C ILE A 179 6.86 -10.13 3.99
N PHE A 180 8.08 -9.78 3.59
CA PHE A 180 9.17 -10.75 3.50
C PHE A 180 9.54 -11.29 4.90
N ALA A 181 9.66 -10.42 5.91
CA ALA A 181 9.93 -10.82 7.28
C ALA A 181 8.89 -11.81 7.81
N ALA A 182 7.61 -11.53 7.59
CA ALA A 182 6.52 -12.41 8.00
C ALA A 182 6.56 -13.76 7.26
N TRP A 183 6.84 -13.74 5.95
CA TRP A 183 7.00 -14.95 5.17
C TRP A 183 8.19 -15.79 5.64
N MET A 184 9.33 -15.17 5.91
CA MET A 184 10.51 -15.84 6.41
C MET A 184 10.27 -16.39 7.82
N ALA A 185 9.66 -15.61 8.71
CA ALA A 185 9.27 -16.03 10.05
C ALA A 185 8.38 -17.27 10.02
N ALA A 186 7.35 -17.29 9.18
CA ALA A 186 6.44 -18.43 9.01
C ALA A 186 7.16 -19.72 8.56
N LYS A 187 8.31 -19.61 7.88
CA LYS A 187 9.14 -20.76 7.50
C LYS A 187 10.15 -21.14 8.58
N LEU A 188 10.70 -20.13 9.26
CA LEU A 188 11.78 -20.31 10.22
C LEU A 188 11.28 -20.79 11.59
N GLU A 189 10.14 -20.30 12.05
CA GLU A 189 9.57 -20.62 13.34
C GLU A 189 9.33 -22.13 13.56
N PRO A 190 8.69 -22.89 12.64
CA PRO A 190 8.55 -24.34 12.78
C PRO A 190 9.88 -25.07 12.79
N TRP A 191 10.84 -24.60 11.98
CA TRP A 191 12.19 -25.18 11.93
C TRP A 191 12.94 -24.97 13.25
N ILE A 192 12.90 -23.76 13.83
CA ILE A 192 13.50 -23.47 15.13
C ILE A 192 12.87 -24.37 16.22
N LYS A 193 11.54 -24.45 16.24
CA LYS A 193 10.80 -25.25 17.20
C LYS A 193 11.05 -26.76 17.08
N SER A 194 11.47 -27.26 15.92
CA SER A 194 11.72 -28.69 15.71
C SER A 194 12.93 -29.21 16.48
N TRP A 195 13.99 -28.42 16.63
CA TRP A 195 15.22 -28.81 17.31
C TRP A 195 15.40 -28.19 18.70
N MET A 196 14.64 -27.14 19.02
CA MET A 196 14.76 -26.45 20.30
C MET A 196 13.98 -27.16 21.40
N PRO A 197 14.60 -27.46 22.55
CA PRO A 197 13.95 -28.06 23.72
C PRO A 197 12.79 -27.19 24.22
N LEU A 198 11.70 -27.84 24.64
CA LEU A 198 10.47 -27.16 25.04
C LEU A 198 10.68 -26.06 26.10
N VAL A 199 11.54 -26.33 27.09
CA VAL A 199 11.84 -25.40 28.19
C VAL A 199 12.51 -24.12 27.69
N LEU A 200 13.27 -24.19 26.60
CA LEU A 200 14.02 -23.06 26.04
C LEU A 200 13.22 -22.27 24.99
N ARG A 201 12.16 -22.84 24.43
CA ARG A 201 11.40 -22.25 23.31
C ARG A 201 10.87 -20.85 23.61
N MET A 202 10.41 -20.63 24.84
CA MET A 202 9.76 -19.37 25.23
C MET A 202 10.70 -18.15 25.07
N ILE A 203 12.02 -18.34 25.31
CA ILE A 203 13.01 -17.26 25.28
C ILE A 203 13.86 -17.32 24.01
N PHE A 204 14.38 -18.51 23.69
CA PHE A 204 15.36 -18.66 22.64
C PHE A 204 14.76 -18.74 21.23
N SER A 205 13.50 -19.21 21.06
CA SER A 205 12.87 -19.17 19.73
C SER A 205 12.68 -17.75 19.23
N PRO A 206 12.04 -16.83 19.99
CA PRO A 206 11.94 -15.43 19.57
C PRO A 206 13.31 -14.77 19.37
N LEU A 207 14.29 -15.06 20.22
CA LEU A 207 15.65 -14.49 20.10
C LEU A 207 16.29 -14.85 18.76
N VAL A 208 16.29 -16.14 18.41
CA VAL A 208 16.86 -16.64 17.15
C VAL A 208 16.08 -16.09 15.95
N GLU A 209 14.75 -16.05 16.06
CA GLU A 209 13.87 -15.59 14.99
C GLU A 209 14.05 -14.10 14.72
N ILE A 210 14.02 -13.24 15.75
CA ILE A 210 14.25 -11.79 15.62
C ILE A 210 15.61 -11.53 15.01
N PHE A 211 16.66 -12.25 15.48
CA PHE A 211 18.01 -12.05 14.99
C PHE A 211 18.14 -12.47 13.52
N LEU A 212 17.74 -13.69 13.15
CA LEU A 212 17.92 -14.20 11.79
C LEU A 212 17.05 -13.47 10.78
N VAL A 213 15.76 -13.24 11.09
CA VAL A 213 14.85 -12.53 10.19
C VAL A 213 15.25 -11.05 10.09
N GLY A 214 15.50 -10.39 11.23
CA GLY A 214 15.91 -8.99 11.26
C GLY A 214 17.19 -8.74 10.48
N MET A 215 18.21 -9.58 10.68
CA MET A 215 19.47 -9.48 9.94
C MET A 215 19.30 -9.75 8.45
N THR A 216 18.49 -10.74 8.06
CA THR A 216 18.20 -11.00 6.64
C THR A 216 17.51 -9.81 6.00
N VAL A 217 16.56 -9.18 6.69
CA VAL A 217 15.89 -7.99 6.18
C VAL A 217 16.90 -6.85 5.99
N VAL A 218 17.73 -6.58 6.97
CA VAL A 218 18.71 -5.47 6.91
C VAL A 218 19.80 -5.71 5.87
N LEU A 219 20.37 -6.92 5.82
CA LEU A 219 21.55 -7.19 5.00
C LEU A 219 21.22 -7.59 3.56
N VAL A 220 20.04 -8.12 3.31
CA VAL A 220 19.67 -8.64 1.99
C VAL A 220 18.47 -7.88 1.40
N VAL A 221 17.35 -7.86 2.11
CA VAL A 221 16.10 -7.32 1.56
C VAL A 221 16.16 -5.80 1.39
N GLY A 222 16.72 -5.09 2.38
CA GLY A 222 16.90 -3.64 2.32
C GLY A 222 17.74 -3.18 1.13
N PRO A 223 18.97 -3.71 0.95
CA PRO A 223 19.77 -3.42 -0.23
C PRO A 223 19.05 -3.71 -1.55
N LEU A 224 18.39 -4.86 -1.69
CA LEU A 224 17.63 -5.20 -2.89
C LEU A 224 16.51 -4.20 -3.18
N LEU A 225 15.77 -3.79 -2.15
CA LEU A 225 14.73 -2.77 -2.28
C LEU A 225 15.30 -1.39 -2.61
N THR A 226 16.47 -1.05 -2.09
CA THR A 226 17.15 0.21 -2.42
C THR A 226 17.56 0.25 -3.88
N VAL A 227 18.11 -0.85 -4.43
CA VAL A 227 18.42 -0.95 -5.87
C VAL A 227 17.16 -0.83 -6.72
N ALA A 228 16.09 -1.56 -6.36
CA ALA A 228 14.81 -1.49 -7.08
C ALA A 228 14.22 -0.07 -7.03
N SER A 229 14.27 0.59 -5.88
CA SER A 229 13.81 1.97 -5.70
C SER A 229 14.66 2.95 -6.51
N GLY A 230 15.98 2.77 -6.54
CA GLY A 230 16.90 3.59 -7.34
C GLY A 230 16.63 3.45 -8.84
N ALA A 231 16.43 2.24 -9.33
CA ALA A 231 16.08 1.98 -10.72
C ALA A 231 14.73 2.63 -11.09
N LEU A 232 13.74 2.54 -10.19
CA LEU A 232 12.44 3.19 -10.38
C LEU A 232 12.59 4.71 -10.43
N THR A 233 13.35 5.31 -9.50
CA THR A 233 13.63 6.75 -9.47
C THR A 233 14.25 7.21 -10.78
N SER A 234 15.28 6.50 -11.26
CA SER A 234 15.92 6.80 -12.55
C SER A 234 14.94 6.68 -13.72
N GLY A 235 14.07 5.66 -13.70
CA GLY A 235 13.03 5.49 -14.72
C GLY A 235 12.01 6.63 -14.72
N ILE A 236 11.55 7.08 -13.55
CA ILE A 236 10.62 8.21 -13.41
C ILE A 236 11.28 9.51 -13.91
N GLN A 237 12.54 9.76 -13.54
CA GLN A 237 13.27 10.94 -14.02
C GLN A 237 13.46 10.91 -15.54
N ALA A 238 13.78 9.75 -16.11
CA ALA A 238 13.86 9.58 -17.55
C ALA A 238 12.52 9.87 -18.24
N LEU A 239 11.41 9.42 -17.66
CA LEU A 239 10.07 9.75 -18.13
C LEU A 239 9.76 11.24 -18.01
N LEU A 240 10.10 11.90 -16.90
CA LEU A 240 9.86 13.33 -16.71
C LEU A 240 10.67 14.21 -17.69
N ASN A 241 11.78 13.68 -18.22
CA ASN A 241 12.55 14.34 -19.27
C ASN A 241 11.90 14.28 -20.67
N LEU A 242 10.82 13.47 -20.81
CA LEU A 242 9.97 13.50 -22.01
C LEU A 242 9.04 14.73 -21.96
N THR A 243 8.14 14.82 -22.94
CA THR A 243 7.12 15.88 -22.89
C THR A 243 6.20 15.67 -21.68
N PRO A 244 5.80 16.73 -20.95
CA PRO A 244 4.95 16.60 -19.75
C PRO A 244 3.64 15.84 -20.00
N MET A 245 3.12 15.92 -21.21
CA MET A 245 1.92 15.20 -21.65
C MET A 245 2.12 13.68 -21.65
N ILE A 246 3.23 13.20 -22.24
CA ILE A 246 3.55 11.76 -22.31
C ILE A 246 3.90 11.24 -20.92
N SER A 247 4.74 11.96 -20.19
CA SER A 247 5.12 11.65 -18.81
C SER A 247 3.88 11.53 -17.92
N GLY A 248 2.98 12.50 -18.02
CA GLY A 248 1.74 12.54 -17.28
C GLY A 248 0.88 11.31 -17.55
N ALA A 249 0.70 10.94 -18.81
CA ALA A 249 -0.08 9.75 -19.18
C ALA A 249 0.53 8.46 -18.65
N ILE A 250 1.83 8.25 -18.85
CA ILE A 250 2.52 7.00 -18.45
C ILE A 250 2.56 6.89 -16.92
N ILE A 251 3.01 7.95 -16.24
CA ILE A 251 3.18 7.93 -14.77
C ILE A 251 1.81 7.79 -14.10
N ALA A 252 0.81 8.59 -14.46
CA ALA A 252 -0.52 8.50 -13.85
C ALA A 252 -1.16 7.12 -14.07
N GLY A 253 -1.03 6.55 -15.27
CA GLY A 253 -1.57 5.25 -15.62
C GLY A 253 -0.92 4.09 -14.84
N LEU A 254 0.39 4.17 -14.59
CA LEU A 254 1.16 3.11 -13.95
C LEU A 254 1.37 3.33 -12.44
N TYR A 255 1.15 4.53 -11.92
CA TYR A 255 1.46 4.85 -10.52
C TYR A 255 0.78 3.90 -9.53
N GLN A 256 -0.46 3.55 -9.75
CA GLN A 256 -1.19 2.66 -8.84
C GLN A 256 -0.67 1.21 -8.89
N VAL A 257 0.01 0.81 -9.96
CA VAL A 257 0.76 -0.46 -9.98
C VAL A 257 1.93 -0.39 -9.01
N LEU A 258 2.65 0.75 -8.96
CA LEU A 258 3.71 0.96 -7.97
C LEU A 258 3.16 0.93 -6.53
N VAL A 259 1.94 1.46 -6.33
CA VAL A 259 1.27 1.44 -5.02
C VAL A 259 0.98 0.01 -4.58
N ILE A 260 0.51 -0.87 -5.47
CA ILE A 260 0.27 -2.30 -5.16
C ILE A 260 1.52 -2.95 -4.55
N PHE A 261 2.69 -2.63 -5.11
CA PHE A 261 3.97 -3.19 -4.66
C PHE A 261 4.66 -2.36 -3.56
N GLY A 262 4.05 -1.29 -3.06
CA GLY A 262 4.68 -0.40 -2.09
C GLY A 262 5.85 0.42 -2.64
N LEU A 263 6.16 0.30 -3.94
CA LEU A 263 7.28 0.98 -4.59
C LEU A 263 7.05 2.50 -4.76
N HIS A 264 5.81 2.96 -4.65
CA HIS A 264 5.48 4.38 -4.70
C HIS A 264 6.21 5.20 -3.61
N TRP A 265 6.63 4.58 -2.51
CA TRP A 265 7.45 5.25 -1.49
C TRP A 265 8.83 5.69 -2.01
N ALA A 266 9.33 5.10 -3.10
CA ALA A 266 10.53 5.58 -3.78
C ALA A 266 10.29 6.91 -4.54
N VAL A 267 9.04 7.21 -4.88
CA VAL A 267 8.65 8.46 -5.55
C VAL A 267 8.58 9.64 -4.56
N ILE A 268 8.26 9.36 -3.31
CA ILE A 268 8.08 10.38 -2.26
C ILE A 268 9.33 11.25 -2.04
N PRO A 269 10.57 10.70 -1.94
CA PRO A 269 11.76 11.53 -1.83
C PRO A 269 12.00 12.45 -3.03
N ILE A 270 11.61 12.03 -4.24
CA ILE A 270 11.72 12.86 -5.44
C ILE A 270 10.79 14.07 -5.31
N ILE A 271 9.53 13.82 -4.95
CA ILE A 271 8.53 14.88 -4.71
C ILE A 271 8.99 15.81 -3.58
N ALA A 272 9.47 15.23 -2.47
CA ALA A 272 9.97 16.00 -1.34
C ALA A 272 11.16 16.91 -1.73
N ALA A 273 12.11 16.39 -2.52
CA ALA A 273 13.22 17.18 -3.01
C ALA A 273 12.76 18.34 -3.92
N GLN A 274 11.79 18.10 -4.80
CA GLN A 274 11.20 19.13 -5.64
C GLN A 274 10.51 20.22 -4.80
N LEU A 275 9.73 19.83 -3.79
CA LEU A 275 9.01 20.76 -2.91
C LEU A 275 9.90 21.45 -1.85
N SER A 276 11.12 20.97 -1.64
CA SER A 276 12.10 21.58 -0.74
C SER A 276 13.09 22.49 -1.47
N SER A 277 12.92 22.69 -2.78
CA SER A 277 13.77 23.57 -3.60
C SER A 277 13.49 25.05 -3.30
N ALA A 278 14.32 25.95 -3.85
CA ALA A 278 14.11 27.39 -3.76
C ALA A 278 12.77 27.84 -4.37
N HIS A 279 12.28 27.08 -5.36
CA HIS A 279 10.96 27.23 -5.97
C HIS A 279 10.19 25.91 -5.75
N PRO A 280 9.43 25.79 -4.65
CA PRO A 280 8.77 24.55 -4.27
C PRO A 280 7.63 24.18 -5.22
N GLU A 281 7.91 23.42 -6.27
CA GLU A 281 6.89 22.92 -7.21
C GLU A 281 7.18 21.49 -7.64
N SER A 282 6.12 20.73 -7.92
CA SER A 282 6.23 19.34 -8.38
C SER A 282 5.14 18.98 -9.38
N ILE A 283 5.53 18.85 -10.65
CA ILE A 283 4.66 18.27 -11.67
C ILE A 283 4.35 16.79 -11.36
N LEU A 284 5.33 16.07 -10.81
CA LEU A 284 5.18 14.66 -10.44
C LEU A 284 4.07 14.46 -9.41
N ASN A 285 4.03 15.30 -8.37
CA ASN A 285 2.98 15.22 -7.36
C ASN A 285 1.59 15.57 -7.94
N GLY A 286 1.52 16.51 -8.88
CA GLY A 286 0.31 16.79 -9.65
C GLY A 286 -0.18 15.57 -10.42
N ILE A 287 0.70 14.85 -11.11
CA ILE A 287 0.38 13.61 -11.84
C ILE A 287 -0.08 12.50 -10.89
N VAL A 288 0.59 12.34 -9.75
CA VAL A 288 0.22 11.37 -8.71
C VAL A 288 -1.19 11.64 -8.19
N SER A 289 -1.53 12.92 -7.95
CA SER A 289 -2.86 13.35 -7.53
C SER A 289 -3.96 12.92 -8.50
N ILE A 290 -3.71 13.05 -9.80
CA ILE A 290 -4.62 12.61 -10.87
C ILE A 290 -4.86 11.09 -10.81
N SER A 291 -3.82 10.29 -10.55
CA SER A 291 -3.97 8.84 -10.44
C SER A 291 -4.85 8.44 -9.24
N MET A 292 -4.78 9.18 -8.13
CA MET A 292 -5.63 8.97 -6.96
C MET A 292 -7.11 9.21 -7.27
N ILE A 293 -7.41 10.30 -7.99
CA ILE A 293 -8.77 10.65 -8.42
C ILE A 293 -9.35 9.55 -9.31
N ALA A 294 -8.56 9.01 -10.24
CA ALA A 294 -9.00 7.94 -11.14
C ALA A 294 -9.37 6.66 -10.39
N GLN A 295 -8.61 6.27 -9.35
CA GLN A 295 -8.95 5.10 -8.54
C GLN A 295 -10.25 5.32 -7.74
N GLY A 296 -10.44 6.53 -7.22
CA GLY A 296 -11.70 6.92 -6.60
C GLY A 296 -12.87 6.84 -7.58
N ALA A 297 -12.69 7.34 -8.79
CA ALA A 297 -13.70 7.27 -9.86
C ALA A 297 -14.10 5.84 -10.22
N GLY A 298 -13.12 4.91 -10.19
CA GLY A 298 -13.38 3.48 -10.34
C GLY A 298 -14.32 2.95 -9.26
N ALA A 299 -14.03 3.25 -8.00
CA ALA A 299 -14.90 2.88 -6.88
C ALA A 299 -16.28 3.54 -6.96
N LEU A 300 -16.36 4.81 -7.40
CA LEU A 300 -17.62 5.52 -7.63
C LEU A 300 -18.47 4.83 -8.70
N ALA A 301 -17.88 4.40 -9.80
CA ALA A 301 -18.58 3.67 -10.86
C ALA A 301 -19.14 2.33 -10.36
N VAL A 302 -18.39 1.60 -9.54
CA VAL A 302 -18.86 0.38 -8.89
C VAL A 302 -20.02 0.68 -7.95
N TRP A 303 -19.93 1.73 -7.14
CA TRP A 303 -21.02 2.15 -6.26
C TRP A 303 -22.32 2.42 -7.00
N VAL A 304 -22.26 3.19 -8.08
CA VAL A 304 -23.45 3.56 -8.90
C VAL A 304 -24.07 2.31 -9.54
N LYS A 305 -23.22 1.40 -10.05
CA LYS A 305 -23.68 0.24 -10.83
C LYS A 305 -24.11 -0.94 -9.97
N THR A 306 -23.65 -1.02 -8.69
CA THR A 306 -24.00 -2.10 -7.77
C THR A 306 -25.42 -1.96 -7.24
N LYS A 307 -26.30 -2.93 -7.52
CA LYS A 307 -27.70 -2.96 -7.09
C LYS A 307 -27.99 -4.04 -6.05
N HIS A 308 -27.34 -5.20 -6.18
CA HIS A 308 -27.71 -6.42 -5.42
C HIS A 308 -26.76 -6.75 -4.26
N ASN A 309 -25.73 -5.93 -4.01
CA ASN A 309 -24.78 -6.14 -2.92
C ASN A 309 -24.63 -4.85 -2.07
N PRO A 310 -25.44 -4.67 -1.01
CA PRO A 310 -25.38 -3.48 -0.16
C PRO A 310 -24.01 -3.28 0.51
N ALA A 311 -23.33 -4.36 0.90
CA ALA A 311 -22.02 -4.30 1.53
C ALA A 311 -20.97 -3.73 0.56
N LEU A 312 -20.92 -4.24 -0.68
CA LEU A 312 -20.04 -3.71 -1.72
C LEU A 312 -20.38 -2.25 -2.05
N LYS A 313 -21.66 -1.92 -2.12
CA LYS A 313 -22.11 -0.56 -2.38
C LYS A 313 -21.63 0.42 -1.30
N GLY A 314 -21.78 0.07 -0.01
CA GLY A 314 -21.27 0.87 1.10
C GLY A 314 -19.76 1.02 1.09
N LEU A 315 -19.04 -0.09 0.89
CA LEU A 315 -17.59 -0.10 0.77
C LEU A 315 -17.10 0.80 -0.38
N SER A 316 -17.73 0.71 -1.55
CA SER A 316 -17.32 1.49 -2.73
C SER A 316 -17.51 2.98 -2.55
N LEU A 317 -18.60 3.42 -1.89
CA LEU A 317 -18.81 4.82 -1.57
C LEU A 317 -17.77 5.33 -0.56
N SER A 318 -17.55 4.60 0.50
CA SER A 318 -16.52 4.92 1.51
C SER A 318 -15.13 5.00 0.88
N ALA A 319 -14.81 4.07 -0.01
CA ALA A 319 -13.55 4.02 -0.75
C ALA A 319 -13.38 5.24 -1.70
N PHE A 320 -14.45 5.67 -2.37
CA PHE A 320 -14.44 6.89 -3.18
C PHE A 320 -14.14 8.13 -2.32
N ILE A 321 -14.85 8.28 -1.19
CA ILE A 321 -14.64 9.40 -0.27
C ILE A 321 -13.21 9.42 0.25
N SER A 322 -12.69 8.27 0.64
CA SER A 322 -11.28 8.11 1.07
C SER A 322 -10.30 8.53 -0.03
N ALA A 323 -10.54 8.12 -1.28
CA ALA A 323 -9.70 8.52 -2.42
C ALA A 323 -9.77 10.03 -2.68
N CYS A 324 -10.92 10.69 -2.48
CA CYS A 324 -11.03 12.15 -2.54
C CYS A 324 -10.16 12.83 -1.47
N CYS A 325 -9.92 12.16 -0.34
CA CYS A 325 -9.02 12.60 0.73
C CYS A 325 -7.54 12.21 0.49
N GLY A 326 -7.19 11.70 -0.69
CA GLY A 326 -5.82 11.32 -1.03
C GLY A 326 -5.40 9.93 -0.57
N ILE A 327 -6.33 9.08 -0.11
CA ILE A 327 -6.06 7.72 0.37
C ILE A 327 -6.74 6.74 -0.56
N THR A 328 -5.95 6.11 -1.42
CA THR A 328 -6.45 5.23 -2.48
C THR A 328 -6.52 3.76 -2.11
N GLU A 329 -5.91 3.34 -1.01
CA GLU A 329 -5.84 1.96 -0.57
C GLU A 329 -7.23 1.31 -0.42
N PRO A 330 -8.25 1.97 0.18
CA PRO A 330 -9.59 1.40 0.24
C PRO A 330 -10.22 1.20 -1.14
N ALA A 331 -10.02 2.15 -2.06
CA ALA A 331 -10.52 2.03 -3.43
C ALA A 331 -9.76 0.93 -4.19
N MET A 332 -8.44 0.90 -4.06
CA MET A 332 -7.58 -0.01 -4.78
C MET A 332 -7.74 -1.46 -4.29
N TYR A 333 -7.52 -1.72 -2.99
CA TYR A 333 -7.54 -3.08 -2.44
C TYR A 333 -8.95 -3.57 -2.14
N GLY A 334 -9.85 -2.68 -1.67
CA GLY A 334 -11.21 -3.04 -1.30
C GLY A 334 -12.14 -3.25 -2.48
N VAL A 335 -11.91 -2.56 -3.60
CA VAL A 335 -12.83 -2.52 -4.74
C VAL A 335 -12.11 -2.85 -6.06
N ASN A 336 -11.17 -2.01 -6.49
CA ASN A 336 -10.70 -2.02 -7.88
C ASN A 336 -9.91 -3.29 -8.23
N LEU A 337 -8.99 -3.73 -7.37
CA LEU A 337 -8.21 -4.96 -7.58
C LEU A 337 -9.07 -6.22 -7.46
N LYS A 338 -10.07 -6.20 -6.59
CA LYS A 338 -11.01 -7.32 -6.45
C LYS A 338 -11.71 -7.66 -7.78
N TYR A 339 -11.98 -6.66 -8.58
CA TYR A 339 -12.59 -6.80 -9.90
C TYR A 339 -11.61 -6.47 -11.02
N GLY A 340 -10.38 -6.82 -10.97
CA GLY A 340 -9.26 -6.60 -11.89
C GLY A 340 -9.47 -5.63 -13.07
N ARG A 341 -10.59 -5.80 -13.79
CA ARG A 341 -11.00 -4.90 -14.87
C ARG A 341 -11.25 -3.47 -14.40
N VAL A 342 -11.81 -3.28 -13.19
CA VAL A 342 -12.04 -1.96 -12.60
C VAL A 342 -10.71 -1.24 -12.42
N PHE A 343 -9.71 -1.93 -11.88
CA PHE A 343 -8.36 -1.40 -11.72
C PHE A 343 -7.74 -0.98 -13.06
N ILE A 344 -7.82 -1.85 -14.08
CA ILE A 344 -7.26 -1.57 -15.41
C ILE A 344 -7.92 -0.33 -16.04
N PHE A 345 -9.25 -0.27 -16.05
CA PHE A 345 -9.95 0.85 -16.68
C PHE A 345 -9.85 2.15 -15.87
N ALA A 346 -9.75 2.08 -14.55
CA ALA A 346 -9.41 3.24 -13.72
C ALA A 346 -7.99 3.75 -14.04
N SER A 347 -7.02 2.85 -14.22
CA SER A 347 -5.64 3.21 -14.61
C SER A 347 -5.56 3.81 -16.02
N ILE A 348 -6.36 3.33 -16.96
CA ILE A 348 -6.49 3.96 -18.29
C ILE A 348 -7.09 5.37 -18.15
N GLY A 349 -8.12 5.53 -17.31
CA GLY A 349 -8.67 6.85 -16.99
C GLY A 349 -7.65 7.78 -16.36
N ALA A 350 -6.78 7.25 -15.49
CA ALA A 350 -5.65 7.98 -14.92
C ALA A 350 -4.65 8.43 -16.01
N ALA A 351 -4.36 7.58 -16.99
CA ALA A 351 -3.49 7.94 -18.11
C ALA A 351 -4.07 9.09 -18.94
N ILE A 352 -5.38 9.05 -19.23
CA ILE A 352 -6.06 10.15 -19.93
C ILE A 352 -5.97 11.44 -19.11
N GLY A 353 -6.26 11.37 -17.81
CA GLY A 353 -6.16 12.53 -16.92
C GLY A 353 -4.74 13.07 -16.79
N GLY A 354 -3.76 12.17 -16.69
CA GLY A 354 -2.35 12.53 -16.64
C GLY A 354 -1.84 13.21 -17.91
N LEU A 355 -2.33 12.77 -19.07
CA LEU A 355 -2.09 13.43 -20.35
C LEU A 355 -2.59 14.88 -20.33
N VAL A 356 -3.84 15.10 -19.86
CA VAL A 356 -4.42 16.44 -19.76
C VAL A 356 -3.69 17.28 -18.71
N ASN A 357 -3.32 16.69 -17.57
CA ASN A 357 -2.53 17.35 -16.53
C ASN A 357 -1.18 17.86 -17.06
N GLY A 358 -0.48 17.02 -17.82
CA GLY A 358 0.78 17.38 -18.45
C GLY A 358 0.60 18.43 -19.57
N LEU A 359 -0.46 18.33 -20.38
CA LEU A 359 -0.80 19.30 -21.43
C LEU A 359 -1.05 20.70 -20.85
N LEU A 360 -1.74 20.77 -19.71
CA LEU A 360 -2.09 22.01 -19.02
C LEU A 360 -0.95 22.52 -18.10
N GLY A 361 0.15 21.78 -17.98
CA GLY A 361 1.31 22.15 -17.17
C GLY A 361 0.97 22.30 -15.68
N VAL A 362 0.14 21.42 -15.14
CA VAL A 362 -0.33 21.51 -13.75
C VAL A 362 0.80 21.14 -12.79
N ASN A 363 1.20 22.08 -11.96
CA ASN A 363 2.16 21.91 -10.89
C ASN A 363 1.46 21.90 -9.52
N MET A 364 2.07 21.21 -8.55
CA MET A 364 1.63 21.20 -7.17
C MET A 364 2.69 21.86 -6.27
N PHE A 365 2.25 22.76 -5.39
CA PHE A 365 3.12 23.58 -4.54
C PHE A 365 3.10 23.15 -3.06
N GLY A 366 2.52 22.01 -2.75
CA GLY A 366 2.45 21.42 -1.41
C GLY A 366 2.40 19.90 -1.48
N PHE A 367 2.70 19.24 -0.36
CA PHE A 367 2.71 17.78 -0.29
C PHE A 367 1.33 17.25 0.11
N THR A 368 0.40 17.18 -0.84
CA THR A 368 -0.95 16.62 -0.66
C THR A 368 -1.34 15.88 -1.94
N GLY A 369 -2.53 15.30 -1.98
CA GLY A 369 -3.00 14.61 -3.19
C GLY A 369 -4.51 14.59 -3.29
N SER A 370 -5.02 14.28 -4.48
CA SER A 370 -6.44 14.17 -4.80
C SER A 370 -7.21 15.49 -4.61
N PHE A 371 -8.54 15.41 -4.48
CA PHE A 371 -9.39 16.60 -4.38
C PHE A 371 -9.13 17.43 -3.13
N ILE A 372 -8.87 16.81 -1.98
CA ILE A 372 -8.60 17.53 -0.72
C ILE A 372 -7.34 18.40 -0.80
N GLY A 373 -6.43 18.05 -1.70
CA GLY A 373 -5.20 18.79 -1.93
C GLY A 373 -5.32 20.01 -2.83
N PHE A 374 -6.53 20.43 -3.23
CA PHE A 374 -6.73 21.47 -4.24
C PHE A 374 -6.02 22.80 -3.92
N PHE A 375 -5.88 23.16 -2.65
CA PHE A 375 -5.17 24.40 -2.28
C PHE A 375 -3.67 24.34 -2.55
N SER A 376 -3.09 23.16 -2.64
CA SER A 376 -1.68 23.01 -3.05
C SER A 376 -1.46 23.23 -4.53
N PHE A 377 -2.52 23.43 -5.29
CA PHE A 377 -2.49 23.80 -6.70
C PHE A 377 -2.70 25.30 -6.92
N ASP A 378 -2.96 26.06 -5.86
CA ASP A 378 -2.98 27.52 -5.94
C ASP A 378 -1.53 28.03 -6.08
N ALA A 379 -1.23 28.59 -7.26
CA ALA A 379 0.12 28.95 -7.63
C ALA A 379 0.56 30.19 -6.86
N PRO A 380 1.72 30.17 -6.18
CA PRO A 380 2.30 31.38 -5.61
C PRO A 380 2.72 32.36 -6.73
N ALA A 381 2.79 33.65 -6.39
CA ALA A 381 3.03 34.70 -7.35
C ALA A 381 4.33 34.50 -8.18
N TRP A 382 5.36 33.89 -7.61
CA TRP A 382 6.62 33.62 -8.30
C TRP A 382 6.52 32.55 -9.38
N ALA A 383 5.51 31.67 -9.35
CA ALA A 383 5.37 30.55 -10.29
C ALA A 383 4.82 30.98 -11.66
N ASN A 384 4.36 32.20 -11.83
CA ASN A 384 3.78 32.75 -13.08
C ASN A 384 2.72 31.85 -13.75
N SER A 385 1.97 31.08 -12.95
CA SER A 385 0.97 30.13 -13.43
C SER A 385 -0.43 30.45 -12.85
N PRO A 386 -1.04 31.58 -13.20
CA PRO A 386 -2.26 32.08 -12.57
C PRO A 386 -3.46 31.14 -12.74
N ASN A 387 -3.47 30.33 -13.78
CA ASN A 387 -4.55 29.40 -14.08
C ASN A 387 -4.30 27.97 -13.53
N ASN A 388 -3.25 27.75 -12.75
CA ASN A 388 -2.84 26.40 -12.32
C ASN A 388 -3.96 25.68 -11.52
N LEU A 389 -4.63 26.36 -10.60
CA LEU A 389 -5.76 25.81 -9.85
C LEU A 389 -6.93 25.45 -10.77
N MET A 390 -7.24 26.29 -11.74
CA MET A 390 -8.28 25.99 -12.73
C MET A 390 -7.90 24.82 -13.62
N ASN A 391 -6.66 24.76 -14.06
CA ASN A 391 -6.10 23.66 -14.84
C ASN A 391 -6.15 22.34 -14.06
N PHE A 392 -5.86 22.36 -12.75
CA PHE A 392 -6.04 21.22 -11.86
C PHE A 392 -7.49 20.72 -11.85
N TRP A 393 -8.48 21.63 -11.70
CA TRP A 393 -9.89 21.23 -11.72
C TRP A 393 -10.32 20.66 -13.07
N ILE A 394 -9.84 21.22 -14.18
CA ILE A 394 -10.11 20.68 -15.52
C ILE A 394 -9.54 19.26 -15.64
N ALA A 395 -8.27 19.06 -15.32
CA ALA A 395 -7.62 17.75 -15.37
C ALA A 395 -8.30 16.74 -14.44
N SER A 396 -8.69 17.17 -13.24
CA SER A 396 -9.39 16.34 -12.24
C SER A 396 -10.76 15.89 -12.70
N ILE A 397 -11.56 16.80 -13.27
CA ILE A 397 -12.90 16.50 -13.79
C ILE A 397 -12.80 15.55 -15.00
N VAL A 398 -11.87 15.83 -15.92
CA VAL A 398 -11.63 14.93 -17.07
C VAL A 398 -11.24 13.53 -16.59
N THR A 399 -10.37 13.46 -15.60
CA THR A 399 -9.94 12.17 -14.99
C THR A 399 -11.11 11.43 -14.36
N LEU A 400 -11.89 12.13 -13.53
CA LEU A 400 -13.05 11.56 -12.84
C LEU A 400 -14.04 10.99 -13.86
N VAL A 401 -14.39 11.80 -14.87
CA VAL A 401 -15.36 11.41 -15.90
C VAL A 401 -14.81 10.25 -16.75
N ALA A 402 -13.58 10.36 -17.23
CA ALA A 402 -12.98 9.32 -18.08
C ALA A 402 -12.88 7.98 -17.33
N ALA A 403 -12.31 7.96 -16.12
CA ALA A 403 -12.19 6.75 -15.33
C ALA A 403 -13.56 6.18 -14.94
N PHE A 404 -14.51 7.05 -14.52
CA PHE A 404 -15.86 6.62 -14.20
C PHE A 404 -16.55 5.95 -15.40
N LEU A 405 -16.56 6.59 -16.57
CA LEU A 405 -17.20 6.05 -17.76
C LEU A 405 -16.55 4.76 -18.24
N LEU A 406 -15.21 4.71 -18.28
CA LEU A 406 -14.49 3.50 -18.65
C LEU A 406 -14.83 2.33 -17.73
N VAL A 407 -14.83 2.54 -16.42
CA VAL A 407 -15.18 1.50 -15.46
C VAL A 407 -16.66 1.16 -15.55
N TYR A 408 -17.52 2.15 -15.67
CA TYR A 408 -18.97 1.94 -15.76
C TYR A 408 -19.35 1.08 -16.97
N PHE A 409 -18.80 1.36 -18.15
CA PHE A 409 -19.17 0.62 -19.35
C PHE A 409 -18.38 -0.67 -19.53
N PHE A 410 -17.08 -0.69 -19.19
CA PHE A 410 -16.17 -1.78 -19.52
C PHE A 410 -15.56 -2.51 -18.30
N GLY A 411 -15.47 -1.84 -17.15
CA GLY A 411 -14.72 -2.34 -15.99
C GLY A 411 -15.53 -3.24 -15.07
N TYR A 412 -16.82 -2.98 -14.86
CA TYR A 412 -17.64 -3.65 -13.86
C TYR A 412 -19.02 -4.07 -14.38
N LYS A 413 -19.45 -5.27 -13.97
CA LYS A 413 -20.83 -5.75 -14.18
C LYS A 413 -21.39 -6.20 -12.83
N ASP A 414 -22.65 -5.81 -12.51
CA ASP A 414 -23.30 -6.15 -11.24
C ASP A 414 -23.49 -7.68 -11.07
N ALA A 415 -23.55 -8.43 -12.19
CA ALA A 415 -23.53 -9.90 -12.18
C ALA A 415 -22.25 -10.48 -11.57
N ASP A 416 -21.11 -9.79 -11.69
CA ASP A 416 -19.83 -10.23 -11.13
C ASP A 416 -19.88 -10.23 -9.58
N ALA A 417 -20.67 -9.34 -8.98
CA ALA A 417 -20.92 -9.29 -7.54
C ALA A 417 -21.76 -10.47 -7.02
N ASN A 418 -22.58 -11.09 -7.90
CA ASN A 418 -23.42 -12.23 -7.54
C ASN A 418 -22.70 -13.57 -7.70
N GLN A 419 -21.71 -13.68 -8.60
CA GLN A 419 -20.89 -14.89 -8.74
C GLN A 419 -20.08 -15.18 -7.47
N ALA A 420 -19.70 -14.17 -6.72
CA ALA A 420 -19.09 -14.33 -5.40
C ALA A 420 -20.06 -14.95 -4.34
N LYS A 421 -21.38 -14.94 -4.58
CA LYS A 421 -22.39 -15.58 -3.70
C LYS A 421 -22.81 -16.99 -4.13
N THR A 422 -22.52 -17.37 -5.39
CA THR A 422 -22.93 -18.65 -5.97
C THR A 422 -21.79 -19.64 -6.12
N ALA A 423 -20.93 -19.80 -5.11
CA ALA A 423 -20.16 -21.02 -4.99
C ALA A 423 -21.18 -22.17 -4.74
N PRO A 424 -21.07 -23.32 -5.44
CA PRO A 424 -22.08 -24.35 -5.40
C PRO A 424 -22.24 -24.87 -3.98
N LYS A 425 -23.45 -24.75 -3.43
CA LYS A 425 -23.84 -25.47 -2.20
C LYS A 425 -23.56 -26.95 -2.47
N LYS A 426 -22.55 -27.52 -1.81
CA LYS A 426 -22.32 -28.97 -1.81
C LYS A 426 -23.63 -29.64 -1.43
N LYS A 427 -24.19 -30.45 -2.34
CA LYS A 427 -25.29 -31.37 -2.02
C LYS A 427 -24.88 -32.18 -0.79
N ARG A 428 -25.62 -32.03 0.29
CA ARG A 428 -25.52 -32.95 1.41
C ARG A 428 -25.80 -34.37 0.86
N LEU A 429 -24.77 -35.18 0.77
CA LEU A 429 -24.94 -36.63 0.64
C LEU A 429 -25.63 -37.08 1.95
N GLY A 430 -26.91 -37.38 1.83
CA GLY A 430 -27.64 -38.06 2.89
C GLY A 430 -26.93 -39.37 3.21
N LYS A 431 -26.43 -39.51 4.43
CA LYS A 431 -26.18 -40.83 5.02
C LYS A 431 -27.51 -41.37 5.43
N THR A 432 -28.05 -42.31 4.70
CA THR A 432 -28.96 -43.34 5.23
C THR A 432 -28.16 -44.13 6.24
N VAL A 433 -28.60 -44.09 7.51
CA VAL A 433 -28.20 -45.02 8.54
C VAL A 433 -29.22 -46.15 8.48
N GLU A 434 -28.80 -47.34 8.17
CA GLU A 434 -29.34 -48.61 8.69
C GLU A 434 -28.36 -49.18 9.69
#